data_f038632e5b28afa220e30239fb57c542
#
_entry.id   f038632e5b28afa220e30239fb57c542
#
_cell.length_a   1.000
_cell.length_b   1.000
_cell.length_c   1.000
_cell.angle_alpha   90.00
_cell.angle_beta   90.00
_cell.angle_gamma   90.00
#
_symmetry.space_group_name_H-M   'P 1'
#
loop_
_entity.id
_entity.type
_entity.pdbx_description
1 polymer ?
#
loop_
_entity_poly.entity_id
_entity_poly.type
_entity_poly.pdbx_seq_one_letter_code
_entity_poly.pdbx_strand_id
1 'polypeptide(L)'
;LSIAVRPLTGAEIAAALDDLAQLRITVFAAYPYLYDGDATYEAEYLAEYAAAPDAVLVAAFDGARVVGAATAAPMMHQKAEFRAPFEARGIDTSRLFYFGESVLLPDYRGHGIGHAFFDHREAQAVRCGANAACFAAVVRADDHPAKPQDYSPLDAFWARRGYAVVPDLTAELAWKEHGDEAEKVNVMQYWMRTW
;
A
#
# COMPACT_ATOMS: atom_id res chain seq x y z
N LEU A 1 1.92 19.81 15.62
CA LEU A 1 1.75 19.32 14.25
C LEU A 1 0.27 19.25 13.93
N SER A 2 -0.18 19.98 12.92
CA SER A 2 -1.57 19.91 12.43
C SER A 2 -1.55 19.14 11.11
N ILE A 3 -1.63 17.82 11.20
CA ILE A 3 -1.62 16.96 10.03
C ILE A 3 -3.04 16.78 9.52
N ALA A 4 -3.25 17.10 8.25
CA ALA A 4 -4.50 16.84 7.56
C ALA A 4 -4.39 15.53 6.77
N VAL A 5 -5.34 14.61 6.99
CA VAL A 5 -5.41 13.35 6.23
C VAL A 5 -6.72 13.31 5.47
N ARG A 6 -6.66 13.18 4.15
CA ARG A 6 -7.86 13.20 3.30
C ARG A 6 -7.66 12.49 1.97
N PRO A 7 -8.74 12.01 1.33
CA PRO A 7 -8.71 11.57 -0.05
C PRO A 7 -8.40 12.73 -1.01
N LEU A 8 -7.72 12.41 -2.10
CA LEU A 8 -7.46 13.33 -3.21
C LEU A 8 -8.38 13.04 -4.40
N THR A 9 -8.76 14.09 -5.12
CA THR A 9 -9.36 13.95 -6.46
C THR A 9 -8.30 13.59 -7.50
N GLY A 10 -8.72 13.11 -8.68
CA GLY A 10 -7.78 12.82 -9.77
C GLY A 10 -6.95 14.05 -10.17
N ALA A 11 -7.55 15.24 -10.17
CA ALA A 11 -6.85 16.50 -10.46
C ALA A 11 -5.81 16.85 -9.39
N GLU A 12 -6.10 16.60 -8.10
CA GLU A 12 -5.15 16.80 -7.01
C GLU A 12 -4.00 15.80 -7.06
N ILE A 13 -4.27 14.53 -7.41
CA ILE A 13 -3.23 13.52 -7.63
C ILE A 13 -2.30 13.97 -8.76
N ALA A 14 -2.86 14.40 -9.89
CA ALA A 14 -2.07 14.89 -11.02
C ALA A 14 -1.21 16.11 -10.66
N ALA A 15 -1.73 17.02 -9.83
CA ALA A 15 -0.99 18.20 -9.38
C ALA A 15 0.13 17.87 -8.38
N ALA A 16 0.00 16.79 -7.61
CA ALA A 16 0.96 16.36 -6.59
C ALA A 16 1.83 15.16 -7.03
N LEU A 17 1.83 14.83 -8.32
CA LEU A 17 2.38 13.57 -8.84
C LEU A 17 3.86 13.38 -8.48
N ASP A 18 4.67 14.41 -8.69
CA ASP A 18 6.11 14.36 -8.41
C ASP A 18 6.40 14.20 -6.91
N ASP A 19 5.67 14.91 -6.06
CA ASP A 19 5.81 14.82 -4.60
C ASP A 19 5.39 13.44 -4.08
N LEU A 20 4.31 12.89 -4.62
CA LEU A 20 3.83 11.56 -4.27
C LEU A 20 4.80 10.47 -4.75
N ALA A 21 5.34 10.60 -5.97
CA ALA A 21 6.35 9.70 -6.51
C ALA A 21 7.61 9.71 -5.65
N GLN A 22 8.11 10.89 -5.32
CA GLN A 22 9.30 11.04 -4.48
C GLN A 22 9.08 10.49 -3.05
N LEU A 23 7.90 10.69 -2.47
CA LEU A 23 7.52 10.11 -1.18
C LEU A 23 7.58 8.59 -1.20
N ARG A 24 7.03 7.95 -2.23
CA ARG A 24 7.05 6.48 -2.40
C ARG A 24 8.47 5.96 -2.50
N ILE A 25 9.30 6.56 -3.35
CA ILE A 25 10.71 6.19 -3.50
C ILE A 25 11.45 6.30 -2.16
N THR A 26 11.26 7.39 -1.44
CA THR A 26 11.91 7.64 -0.15
C THR A 26 11.52 6.59 0.90
N VAL A 27 10.24 6.29 1.02
CA VAL A 27 9.76 5.36 2.06
C VAL A 27 10.09 3.92 1.70
N PHE A 28 9.91 3.52 0.45
CA PHE A 28 10.19 2.15 0.02
C PHE A 28 11.68 1.82 -0.13
N ALA A 29 12.57 2.82 -0.15
CA ALA A 29 14.01 2.58 -0.07
C ALA A 29 14.44 1.92 1.25
N ALA A 30 13.66 2.10 2.33
CA ALA A 30 13.93 1.50 3.63
C ALA A 30 13.48 0.03 3.71
N TYR A 31 14.03 -0.71 4.70
CA TYR A 31 13.54 -2.03 5.06
C TYR A 31 12.05 -1.97 5.45
N PRO A 32 11.19 -2.92 5.06
CA PRO A 32 11.50 -4.22 4.45
C PRO A 32 11.55 -4.24 2.91
N TYR A 33 11.26 -3.16 2.21
CA TYR A 33 11.17 -3.15 0.74
C TYR A 33 12.51 -3.02 0.05
N LEU A 34 13.40 -2.14 0.54
CA LEU A 34 14.76 -1.89 0.00
C LEU A 34 14.74 -1.48 -1.49
N TYR A 35 13.64 -0.88 -1.91
CA TYR A 35 13.31 -0.60 -3.30
C TYR A 35 14.19 0.51 -3.90
N ASP A 36 14.84 0.20 -5.02
CA ASP A 36 15.56 1.17 -5.85
C ASP A 36 14.59 1.75 -6.89
N GLY A 37 13.88 2.82 -6.47
CA GLY A 37 12.75 3.36 -7.20
C GLY A 37 13.13 4.22 -8.39
N ASP A 38 12.27 4.18 -9.42
CA ASP A 38 12.33 5.03 -10.60
C ASP A 38 11.17 6.04 -10.62
N ALA A 39 11.49 7.34 -10.71
CA ALA A 39 10.50 8.41 -10.62
C ALA A 39 9.48 8.38 -11.76
N THR A 40 9.87 7.97 -12.97
CA THR A 40 8.98 7.87 -14.12
C THR A 40 7.96 6.75 -13.91
N TYR A 41 8.44 5.57 -13.50
CA TYR A 41 7.56 4.44 -13.18
C TYR A 41 6.56 4.79 -12.06
N GLU A 42 7.03 5.44 -10.99
CA GLU A 42 6.17 5.85 -9.87
C GLU A 42 5.10 6.86 -10.30
N ALA A 43 5.45 7.81 -11.16
CA ALA A 43 4.51 8.79 -11.68
C ALA A 43 3.44 8.14 -12.58
N GLU A 44 3.82 7.20 -13.45
CA GLU A 44 2.90 6.43 -14.28
C GLU A 44 1.94 5.60 -13.43
N TYR A 45 2.45 4.90 -12.42
CA TYR A 45 1.66 4.12 -11.47
C TYR A 45 0.61 4.97 -10.74
N LEU A 46 1.00 6.14 -10.23
CA LEU A 46 0.10 7.05 -9.54
C LEU A 46 -0.95 7.66 -10.47
N ALA A 47 -0.60 7.94 -11.73
CA ALA A 47 -1.53 8.41 -12.74
C ALA A 47 -2.63 7.39 -13.04
N GLU A 48 -2.35 6.09 -12.97
CA GLU A 48 -3.36 5.04 -13.11
C GLU A 48 -4.42 5.15 -11.99
N TYR A 49 -4.03 5.43 -10.74
CA TYR A 49 -4.97 5.67 -9.65
C TYR A 49 -5.81 6.93 -9.86
N ALA A 50 -5.21 7.99 -10.42
CA ALA A 50 -5.95 9.21 -10.73
C ALA A 50 -7.08 8.98 -11.75
N ALA A 51 -6.90 8.02 -12.64
CA ALA A 51 -7.83 7.71 -13.72
C ALA A 51 -8.76 6.50 -13.42
N ALA A 52 -8.41 5.66 -12.44
CA ALA A 52 -9.12 4.41 -12.16
C ALA A 52 -10.48 4.68 -11.48
N PRO A 53 -11.60 4.10 -11.99
CA PRO A 53 -12.89 4.18 -11.32
C PRO A 53 -12.84 3.58 -9.91
N ASP A 54 -13.51 4.22 -8.95
CA ASP A 54 -13.64 3.75 -7.57
C ASP A 54 -12.34 3.61 -6.77
N ALA A 55 -11.20 3.90 -7.38
CA ALA A 55 -9.93 3.97 -6.67
C ALA A 55 -9.89 5.19 -5.74
N VAL A 56 -9.09 5.09 -4.70
CA VAL A 56 -8.80 6.22 -3.80
C VAL A 56 -7.31 6.31 -3.51
N LEU A 57 -6.79 7.53 -3.53
CA LEU A 57 -5.51 7.88 -2.94
C LEU A 57 -5.78 8.83 -1.77
N VAL A 58 -5.36 8.44 -0.58
CA VAL A 58 -5.45 9.23 0.64
C VAL A 58 -4.09 9.83 0.92
N ALA A 59 -3.99 11.12 1.14
CA ALA A 59 -2.72 11.78 1.47
C ALA A 59 -2.76 12.42 2.85
N ALA A 60 -1.60 12.44 3.49
CA ALA A 60 -1.33 13.16 4.72
C ALA A 60 -0.47 14.38 4.42
N PHE A 61 -0.87 15.54 4.93
CA PHE A 61 -0.23 16.83 4.71
C PHE A 61 0.23 17.46 6.02
N ASP A 62 1.46 17.96 6.04
CA ASP A 62 1.94 18.92 7.02
C ASP A 62 2.06 20.29 6.34
N GLY A 63 1.06 21.13 6.56
CA GLY A 63 0.87 22.33 5.73
C GLY A 63 0.64 21.97 4.26
N ALA A 64 1.51 22.43 3.38
CA ALA A 64 1.48 22.10 1.94
C ALA A 64 2.30 20.84 1.57
N ARG A 65 3.09 20.31 2.50
CA ARG A 65 3.98 19.18 2.23
C ARG A 65 3.24 17.86 2.35
N VAL A 66 3.35 17.00 1.34
CA VAL A 66 2.90 15.61 1.41
C VAL A 66 3.89 14.81 2.26
N VAL A 67 3.40 14.20 3.33
CA VAL A 67 4.22 13.43 4.28
C VAL A 67 3.85 11.96 4.35
N GLY A 68 2.73 11.58 3.76
CA GLY A 68 2.27 10.21 3.67
C GLY A 68 1.19 10.04 2.60
N ALA A 69 1.03 8.82 2.11
CA ALA A 69 -0.01 8.45 1.16
C ALA A 69 -0.42 6.97 1.31
N ALA A 70 -1.64 6.67 0.94
CA ALA A 70 -2.16 5.30 0.90
C ALA A 70 -3.13 5.15 -0.26
N THR A 71 -3.10 4.01 -0.95
CA THR A 71 -3.96 3.73 -2.09
C THR A 71 -4.90 2.57 -1.83
N ALA A 72 -6.04 2.57 -2.51
CA ALA A 72 -6.94 1.43 -2.57
C ALA A 72 -7.78 1.47 -3.85
N ALA A 73 -8.18 0.30 -4.32
CA ALA A 73 -9.06 0.15 -5.48
C ALA A 73 -9.81 -1.18 -5.42
N PRO A 74 -10.91 -1.36 -6.18
CA PRO A 74 -11.54 -2.66 -6.32
C PRO A 74 -10.56 -3.70 -6.84
N MET A 75 -10.55 -4.91 -6.25
CA MET A 75 -9.65 -6.00 -6.67
C MET A 75 -9.85 -6.35 -8.14
N MET A 76 -11.05 -6.24 -8.66
CA MET A 76 -11.40 -6.52 -10.07
C MET A 76 -10.62 -5.64 -11.07
N HIS A 77 -10.15 -4.47 -10.64
CA HIS A 77 -9.36 -3.56 -11.47
C HIS A 77 -7.85 -3.74 -11.31
N GLN A 78 -7.43 -4.64 -10.42
CA GLN A 78 -6.02 -4.95 -10.24
C GLN A 78 -5.51 -5.90 -11.32
N LYS A 79 -4.19 -5.92 -11.54
CA LYS A 79 -3.52 -6.86 -12.44
C LYS A 79 -3.84 -8.29 -12.04
N ALA A 80 -3.83 -9.21 -13.03
CA ALA A 80 -4.20 -10.60 -12.81
C ALA A 80 -3.35 -11.30 -11.75
N GLU A 81 -2.08 -10.94 -11.63
CA GLU A 81 -1.15 -11.49 -10.64
C GLU A 81 -1.59 -11.25 -9.20
N PHE A 82 -2.31 -10.16 -8.91
CA PHE A 82 -2.88 -9.89 -7.59
C PHE A 82 -4.16 -10.68 -7.33
N ARG A 83 -4.98 -10.92 -8.36
CA ARG A 83 -6.26 -11.62 -8.25
C ARG A 83 -6.12 -13.14 -8.28
N ALA A 84 -5.21 -13.66 -9.11
CA ALA A 84 -5.07 -15.08 -9.38
C ALA A 84 -4.96 -15.96 -8.11
N PRO A 85 -4.24 -15.57 -7.05
CA PRO A 85 -4.18 -16.35 -5.82
C PRO A 85 -5.54 -16.55 -5.15
N PHE A 86 -6.42 -15.53 -5.19
CA PHE A 86 -7.78 -15.60 -4.64
C PHE A 86 -8.68 -16.45 -5.51
N GLU A 87 -8.65 -16.23 -6.81
CA GLU A 87 -9.46 -16.95 -7.81
C GLU A 87 -9.13 -18.46 -7.81
N ALA A 88 -7.85 -18.82 -7.70
CA ALA A 88 -7.40 -20.20 -7.60
C ALA A 88 -7.97 -20.95 -6.37
N ARG A 89 -8.36 -20.22 -5.32
CA ARG A 89 -9.02 -20.76 -4.12
C ARG A 89 -10.54 -20.65 -4.14
N GLY A 90 -11.12 -20.17 -5.24
CA GLY A 90 -12.55 -19.93 -5.33
C GLY A 90 -13.06 -18.78 -4.46
N ILE A 91 -12.17 -17.86 -4.04
CA ILE A 91 -12.56 -16.66 -3.30
C ILE A 91 -13.11 -15.65 -4.29
N ASP A 92 -14.33 -15.17 -4.04
CA ASP A 92 -14.95 -14.15 -4.88
C ASP A 92 -14.25 -12.79 -4.72
N THR A 93 -13.66 -12.31 -5.80
CA THR A 93 -12.96 -11.03 -5.85
C THR A 93 -13.87 -9.85 -6.26
N SER A 94 -15.11 -10.11 -6.65
CA SER A 94 -16.04 -9.08 -7.15
C SER A 94 -16.42 -8.04 -6.07
N ARG A 95 -16.38 -8.42 -4.80
CA ARG A 95 -16.66 -7.57 -3.63
C ARG A 95 -15.46 -7.39 -2.71
N LEU A 96 -14.26 -7.62 -3.22
CA LEU A 96 -13.00 -7.46 -2.51
C LEU A 96 -12.35 -6.13 -2.92
N PHE A 97 -11.92 -5.36 -1.95
CA PHE A 97 -11.16 -4.12 -2.15
C PHE A 97 -9.69 -4.35 -1.82
N TYR A 98 -8.82 -3.93 -2.73
CA TYR A 98 -7.37 -4.07 -2.56
C TYR A 98 -6.76 -2.77 -2.06
N PHE A 99 -6.06 -2.82 -0.92
CA PHE A 99 -5.27 -1.73 -0.39
C PHE A 99 -3.84 -1.90 -0.91
N GLY A 100 -3.44 -1.01 -1.80
CA GLY A 100 -2.17 -1.13 -2.52
C GLY A 100 -0.98 -0.93 -1.58
N GLU A 101 -0.79 0.28 -1.13
CA GLU A 101 0.28 0.61 -0.19
C GLU A 101 -0.14 1.66 0.83
N SER A 102 0.70 1.77 1.88
CA SER A 102 0.71 2.89 2.80
C SER A 102 2.16 3.32 3.00
N VAL A 103 2.46 4.56 2.66
CA VAL A 103 3.78 5.16 2.85
C VAL A 103 3.67 6.36 3.77
N LEU A 104 4.57 6.47 4.75
CA LEU A 104 4.57 7.56 5.72
C LEU A 104 6.02 7.84 6.13
N LEU A 105 6.41 9.10 6.05
CA LEU A 105 7.75 9.51 6.51
C LEU A 105 7.94 9.15 7.99
N PRO A 106 9.15 8.70 8.39
CA PRO A 106 9.41 8.20 9.74
C PRO A 106 9.00 9.16 10.86
N ASP A 107 9.29 10.44 10.70
CA ASP A 107 9.03 11.48 11.71
C ASP A 107 7.54 11.72 12.00
N TYR A 108 6.67 11.22 11.14
CA TYR A 108 5.21 11.35 11.27
C TYR A 108 4.53 10.08 11.78
N ARG A 109 5.30 9.04 12.07
CA ARG A 109 4.77 7.78 12.64
C ARG A 109 4.34 7.98 14.08
N GLY A 110 3.43 7.12 14.56
CA GLY A 110 2.94 7.19 15.94
C GLY A 110 1.88 8.26 16.22
N HIS A 111 1.44 9.04 15.21
CA HIS A 111 0.46 10.12 15.34
C HIS A 111 -0.95 9.76 14.83
N GLY A 112 -1.26 8.49 14.69
CA GLY A 112 -2.59 8.01 14.25
C GLY A 112 -2.84 8.08 12.74
N ILE A 113 -1.90 8.58 11.94
CA ILE A 113 -2.06 8.74 10.47
C ILE A 113 -2.33 7.39 9.79
N GLY A 114 -1.66 6.31 10.23
CA GLY A 114 -1.92 4.98 9.71
C GLY A 114 -3.37 4.53 9.92
N HIS A 115 -3.97 4.84 11.08
CA HIS A 115 -5.39 4.59 11.33
C HIS A 115 -6.28 5.38 10.37
N ALA A 116 -6.00 6.67 10.18
CA ALA A 116 -6.76 7.50 9.26
C ALA A 116 -6.68 6.99 7.80
N PHE A 117 -5.53 6.48 7.36
CA PHE A 117 -5.39 5.83 6.06
C PHE A 117 -6.33 4.64 5.91
N PHE A 118 -6.41 3.78 6.92
CA PHE A 118 -7.33 2.64 6.91
C PHE A 118 -8.79 3.12 6.92
N ASP A 119 -9.15 4.07 7.76
CA ASP A 119 -10.52 4.58 7.88
C ASP A 119 -11.05 5.12 6.53
N HIS A 120 -10.25 5.92 5.82
CA HIS A 120 -10.63 6.45 4.51
C HIS A 120 -10.75 5.36 3.44
N ARG A 121 -9.83 4.40 3.40
CA ARG A 121 -9.87 3.29 2.44
C ARG A 121 -11.02 2.33 2.71
N GLU A 122 -11.27 1.99 3.97
CA GLU A 122 -12.41 1.17 4.39
C GLU A 122 -13.75 1.85 4.06
N ALA A 123 -13.85 3.16 4.30
CA ALA A 123 -15.03 3.93 3.92
C ALA A 123 -15.27 3.93 2.41
N GLN A 124 -14.22 4.03 1.59
CA GLN A 124 -14.33 3.91 0.14
C GLN A 124 -14.78 2.51 -0.27
N ALA A 125 -14.18 1.47 0.29
CA ALA A 125 -14.56 0.08 0.01
C ALA A 125 -16.04 -0.19 0.28
N VAL A 126 -16.54 0.27 1.44
CA VAL A 126 -17.97 0.14 1.80
C VAL A 126 -18.87 0.91 0.83
N ARG A 127 -18.49 2.14 0.44
CA ARG A 127 -19.26 2.91 -0.56
C ARG A 127 -19.34 2.19 -1.91
N CYS A 128 -18.31 1.46 -2.28
CA CYS A 128 -18.27 0.66 -3.52
C CYS A 128 -18.96 -0.71 -3.38
N GLY A 129 -19.59 -1.01 -2.24
CA GLY A 129 -20.31 -2.26 -2.00
C GLY A 129 -19.39 -3.46 -1.70
N ALA A 130 -18.13 -3.21 -1.37
CA ALA A 130 -17.23 -4.26 -0.92
C ALA A 130 -17.66 -4.80 0.45
N ASN A 131 -17.44 -6.09 0.69
CA ASN A 131 -17.66 -6.75 1.97
C ASN A 131 -16.37 -7.28 2.59
N ALA A 132 -15.25 -7.04 1.94
CA ALA A 132 -13.92 -7.39 2.42
C ALA A 132 -12.86 -6.44 1.85
N ALA A 133 -11.76 -6.29 2.56
CA ALA A 133 -10.55 -5.66 2.08
C ALA A 133 -9.33 -6.54 2.34
N CYS A 134 -8.34 -6.44 1.48
CA CYS A 134 -7.07 -7.14 1.61
C CYS A 134 -5.90 -6.24 1.22
N PHE A 135 -4.72 -6.62 1.67
CA PHE A 135 -3.43 -6.08 1.23
C PHE A 135 -2.37 -7.17 1.31
N ALA A 136 -1.24 -6.93 0.67
CA ALA A 136 -0.11 -7.83 0.71
C ALA A 136 1.09 -7.15 1.38
N ALA A 137 1.81 -7.90 2.21
CA ALA A 137 3.01 -7.44 2.90
C ALA A 137 4.20 -8.33 2.51
N VAL A 138 5.36 -7.72 2.26
CA VAL A 138 6.56 -8.46 1.87
C VAL A 138 7.02 -9.37 3.01
N VAL A 139 7.36 -10.60 2.66
CA VAL A 139 7.93 -11.58 3.59
C VAL A 139 9.45 -11.46 3.56
N ARG A 140 10.05 -11.28 4.73
CA ARG A 140 11.52 -11.24 4.91
C ARG A 140 11.96 -12.25 5.95
N ALA A 141 13.13 -12.82 5.75
CA ALA A 141 13.75 -13.69 6.75
C ALA A 141 14.05 -12.87 8.04
N ASP A 142 13.91 -13.52 9.19
CA ASP A 142 14.12 -12.86 10.49
C ASP A 142 15.56 -12.37 10.70
N ASP A 143 16.52 -13.03 10.07
CA ASP A 143 17.96 -12.74 10.09
C ASP A 143 18.42 -11.89 8.89
N HIS A 144 17.49 -11.22 8.19
CA HIS A 144 17.82 -10.43 7.01
C HIS A 144 18.86 -9.35 7.35
N PRO A 145 19.99 -9.25 6.62
CA PRO A 145 21.13 -8.39 6.98
C PRO A 145 20.79 -6.89 7.00
N ALA A 146 19.78 -6.45 6.25
CA ALA A 146 19.33 -5.07 6.21
C ALA A 146 18.25 -4.75 7.26
N LYS A 147 17.84 -5.71 8.10
CA LYS A 147 16.83 -5.48 9.13
C LYS A 147 17.38 -4.59 10.24
N PRO A 148 16.79 -3.40 10.49
CA PRO A 148 17.20 -2.55 11.61
C PRO A 148 16.96 -3.24 12.95
N GLN A 149 17.80 -2.98 13.95
CA GLN A 149 17.66 -3.57 15.29
C GLN A 149 16.36 -3.15 16.00
N ASP A 150 15.89 -1.95 15.72
CA ASP A 150 14.68 -1.36 16.27
C ASP A 150 13.45 -1.55 15.36
N TYR A 151 13.57 -2.39 14.32
CA TYR A 151 12.45 -2.66 13.42
C TYR A 151 11.29 -3.31 14.15
N SER A 152 10.13 -2.68 14.06
CA SER A 152 8.87 -3.21 14.57
C SER A 152 7.93 -3.56 13.42
N PRO A 153 7.54 -4.84 13.28
CA PRO A 153 6.57 -5.26 12.27
C PRO A 153 5.20 -4.61 12.50
N LEU A 154 4.45 -4.43 11.43
CA LEU A 154 3.10 -3.84 11.49
C LEU A 154 2.00 -4.87 11.80
N ASP A 155 2.33 -6.13 11.96
CA ASP A 155 1.39 -7.24 12.18
C ASP A 155 0.42 -6.97 13.33
N ALA A 156 0.92 -6.52 14.48
CA ALA A 156 0.07 -6.18 15.63
C ALA A 156 -0.84 -4.97 15.36
N PHE A 157 -0.42 -4.02 14.54
CA PHE A 157 -1.23 -2.89 14.11
C PHE A 157 -2.38 -3.39 13.20
N TRP A 158 -2.09 -4.22 12.20
CA TRP A 158 -3.08 -4.77 11.30
C TRP A 158 -4.09 -5.68 12.03
N ALA A 159 -3.58 -6.52 12.95
CA ALA A 159 -4.44 -7.38 13.77
C ALA A 159 -5.44 -6.56 14.63
N ARG A 160 -5.00 -5.45 15.23
CA ARG A 160 -5.89 -4.53 15.96
C ARG A 160 -6.94 -3.87 15.07
N ARG A 161 -6.66 -3.73 13.77
CA ARG A 161 -7.63 -3.25 12.76
C ARG A 161 -8.59 -4.34 12.28
N GLY A 162 -8.44 -5.57 12.76
CA GLY A 162 -9.28 -6.72 12.40
C GLY A 162 -8.82 -7.46 11.14
N TYR A 163 -7.61 -7.17 10.64
CA TYR A 163 -7.02 -7.94 9.54
C TYR A 163 -6.31 -9.16 10.07
N ALA A 164 -6.41 -10.25 9.35
CA ALA A 164 -5.72 -11.50 9.65
C ALA A 164 -4.97 -12.02 8.41
N VAL A 165 -3.87 -12.70 8.65
CA VAL A 165 -3.15 -13.44 7.60
C VAL A 165 -4.10 -14.45 6.97
N VAL A 166 -4.11 -14.51 5.64
CA VAL A 166 -4.75 -15.60 4.90
C VAL A 166 -3.69 -16.69 4.68
N PRO A 167 -3.74 -17.82 5.40
CA PRO A 167 -2.66 -18.82 5.34
C PRO A 167 -2.40 -19.29 3.90
N ASP A 168 -1.11 -19.36 3.53
CA ASP A 168 -0.65 -19.81 2.21
C ASP A 168 -1.20 -19.03 1.00
N LEU A 169 -1.84 -17.90 1.20
CA LEU A 169 -2.26 -17.01 0.13
C LEU A 169 -1.19 -15.93 -0.07
N THR A 170 -0.41 -16.09 -1.13
CA THR A 170 0.73 -15.22 -1.44
C THR A 170 0.66 -14.73 -2.89
N ALA A 171 1.34 -13.62 -3.16
CA ALA A 171 1.66 -13.16 -4.50
C ALA A 171 3.18 -13.05 -4.64
N GLU A 172 3.65 -13.06 -5.86
CA GLU A 172 5.05 -12.80 -6.20
C GLU A 172 5.15 -11.50 -6.98
N LEU A 173 5.98 -10.57 -6.50
CA LEU A 173 6.23 -9.30 -7.15
C LEU A 173 7.72 -9.10 -7.34
N ALA A 174 8.10 -8.66 -8.55
CA ALA A 174 9.50 -8.35 -8.85
C ALA A 174 9.76 -6.85 -8.69
N TRP A 175 10.84 -6.50 -8.02
CA TRP A 175 11.40 -5.15 -8.02
C TRP A 175 12.90 -5.18 -7.81
N LYS A 176 13.54 -4.10 -8.22
CA LYS A 176 14.97 -3.90 -8.01
C LYS A 176 15.23 -3.38 -6.60
N GLU A 177 16.13 -4.02 -5.89
CA GLU A 177 16.59 -3.53 -4.58
C GLU A 177 17.89 -2.74 -4.73
N HIS A 178 18.17 -1.85 -3.79
CA HIS A 178 19.43 -1.09 -3.77
C HIS A 178 20.63 -2.02 -3.75
N GLY A 179 21.56 -1.78 -4.70
CA GLY A 179 22.78 -2.58 -4.84
C GLY A 179 22.65 -3.78 -5.79
N ASP A 180 21.47 -4.07 -6.30
CA ASP A 180 21.25 -5.12 -7.28
C ASP A 180 21.35 -4.60 -8.71
N GLU A 181 21.79 -5.47 -9.61
CA GLU A 181 21.83 -5.15 -11.06
C GLU A 181 20.48 -5.43 -11.75
N ALA A 182 19.67 -6.33 -11.18
CA ALA A 182 18.42 -6.77 -11.75
C ALA A 182 17.30 -6.85 -10.68
N GLU A 183 16.07 -6.92 -11.16
CA GLU A 183 14.91 -7.18 -10.30
C GLU A 183 14.98 -8.56 -9.66
N LYS A 184 14.49 -8.64 -8.41
CA LYS A 184 14.29 -9.89 -7.68
C LYS A 184 12.81 -10.14 -7.43
N VAL A 185 12.42 -11.39 -7.49
CA VAL A 185 11.08 -11.82 -7.07
C VAL A 185 11.00 -11.82 -5.55
N ASN A 186 9.99 -11.14 -5.03
CA ASN A 186 9.69 -11.07 -3.61
C ASN A 186 8.32 -11.69 -3.32
N VAL A 187 8.24 -12.47 -2.26
CA VAL A 187 6.99 -13.07 -1.80
C VAL A 187 6.22 -12.06 -0.95
N MET A 188 4.93 -11.92 -1.26
CA MET A 188 4.00 -11.05 -0.56
C MET A 188 2.92 -11.89 0.11
N GLN A 189 2.75 -11.78 1.42
CA GLN A 189 1.71 -12.45 2.19
C GLN A 189 0.45 -11.62 2.24
N TYR A 190 -0.71 -12.19 1.88
CA TYR A 190 -1.99 -11.50 1.99
C TYR A 190 -2.55 -11.50 3.41
N TRP A 191 -3.10 -10.34 3.77
CA TRP A 191 -3.91 -10.09 4.94
C TRP A 191 -5.31 -9.67 4.49
N MET A 192 -6.34 -10.09 5.20
CA MET A 192 -7.73 -9.79 4.84
C MET A 192 -8.60 -9.51 6.07
N ARG A 193 -9.59 -8.67 5.87
CA ARG A 193 -10.69 -8.41 6.80
C ARG A 193 -12.01 -8.46 6.04
N THR A 194 -13.01 -9.12 6.64
CA THR A 194 -14.41 -9.09 6.19
C THR A 194 -15.26 -8.28 7.17
N TRP A 195 -16.34 -7.67 6.69
CA TRP A 195 -17.32 -6.93 7.50
C TRP A 195 -18.75 -7.14 7.02
#